data_c7199e13f8f2c9916d5ad3ecbbd66fb3
#
_entry.id   c7199e13f8f2c9916d5ad3ecbbd66fb3
#
_cell.length_a   1.000
_cell.length_b   1.000
_cell.length_c   1.000
_cell.angle_alpha   90.00
_cell.angle_beta   90.00
_cell.angle_gamma   90.00
#
_symmetry.space_group_name_H-M   'P 1'
#
loop_
_entity.id
_entity.type
_entity.pdbx_description
1 polymer ?
#
loop_
_entity_poly.entity_id
_entity_poly.type
_entity_poly.pdbx_seq_one_letter_code
_entity_poly.pdbx_strand_id
1 'polypeptide(L)'
;MLKTPPTLAAELSGKTGVSISAPYANENSRILLSTTDISSENGKIKLQSYGDQFYYAGQGELYTFDKRSYKTGKWYKLKHVTEIKEHKNAKADPVSLSASQGIEIKSGGNIGAHATLFDAPRGSVKIEAGRGLVLYAVEDLNYDKLDTRTKRKFIGITYDKVHDTTTHTMKTALPSRVVAESANLQSGWDAKLQGTQFETTLGGAAIRAGVGDQARADAKIILEGIKSSVRTETVSSSKSALWQKQAGRGSNIETLQLPSFTGSVAPVLSAPGGYIVDIPKGNLKTEIEKLAKQPEYAYLKQLQTAKNVDWKQVQLVYDKWDYKQEGMTPAAAAVVVIVVTVLTYGALSAPAAAGTAGAAGAGAGGAAAGTAAGTGVAAGTAATTGVAAGTSAAAITTAAGKAALASLASQAAVSLINNKGDINHTLKELGKSSTVRQAATAAVTAGVLQGISGLNTQAAEAVSKHFHSPAAGKLTANLINSTAAASVHTAINGGSLKDNLGDAALGAIVSTVHGEVASKIKFNLSEDYIAHKIAHAVAGCAAAVANKGKCRDGAIGAAVGEMVGETLLDGRDVGKLSPQERQKVIAYSQIIAGS
;
A
#
# COMPACT_ATOMS: atom_id res chain seq x y z
N MET A 1 -14.68 -14.43 19.86
CA MET A 1 -13.51 -15.25 20.24
C MET A 1 -13.68 -16.58 19.52
N LEU A 2 -13.04 -16.76 18.38
CA LEU A 2 -12.96 -18.05 17.71
C LEU A 2 -11.69 -18.72 18.23
N LYS A 3 -11.84 -19.63 19.17
CA LYS A 3 -10.77 -20.58 19.52
C LYS A 3 -10.95 -21.77 18.59
N THR A 4 -10.04 -21.98 17.65
CA THR A 4 -9.82 -23.33 17.15
C THR A 4 -9.38 -24.17 18.34
N PRO A 5 -9.97 -25.35 18.57
CA PRO A 5 -9.53 -26.21 19.65
C PRO A 5 -8.03 -26.51 19.47
N PRO A 6 -7.25 -26.64 20.56
CA PRO A 6 -5.89 -27.11 20.44
C PRO A 6 -5.91 -28.44 19.68
N THR A 7 -5.03 -28.57 18.70
CA THR A 7 -4.78 -29.86 18.06
C THR A 7 -4.46 -30.84 19.18
N LEU A 8 -5.28 -31.87 19.35
CA LEU A 8 -4.98 -32.92 20.31
C LEU A 8 -3.75 -33.68 19.76
N ALA A 9 -2.59 -33.44 20.35
CA ALA A 9 -1.40 -34.22 20.05
C ALA A 9 -1.65 -35.69 20.46
N ALA A 10 -1.34 -36.63 19.59
CA ALA A 10 -1.31 -38.02 19.95
C ALA A 10 -0.04 -38.29 20.74
N GLU A 11 -0.16 -38.91 21.91
CA GLU A 11 0.99 -39.29 22.72
C GLU A 11 1.12 -40.83 22.73
N LEU A 12 2.34 -41.30 22.44
CA LEU A 12 2.68 -42.71 22.51
C LEU A 12 3.95 -42.87 23.37
N SER A 13 3.86 -43.51 24.47
CA SER A 13 4.98 -43.68 25.38
C SER A 13 5.27 -45.17 25.66
N GLY A 14 6.57 -45.50 25.76
CA GLY A 14 7.04 -46.84 26.10
C GLY A 14 8.16 -46.81 27.11
N LYS A 15 8.10 -47.69 28.11
CA LYS A 15 9.14 -47.76 29.16
C LYS A 15 10.47 -48.28 28.62
N THR A 16 10.46 -49.32 27.79
CA THR A 16 11.66 -50.05 27.29
C THR A 16 11.89 -49.87 25.79
N GLY A 17 11.04 -49.16 25.12
CA GLY A 17 11.14 -48.84 23.69
C GLY A 17 9.77 -48.68 23.04
N VAL A 18 9.75 -48.04 21.87
CA VAL A 18 8.59 -47.92 21.01
C VAL A 18 8.97 -48.40 19.61
N SER A 19 8.16 -49.28 19.02
CA SER A 19 8.38 -49.75 17.65
C SER A 19 7.09 -49.62 16.84
N ILE A 20 7.15 -48.90 15.73
CA ILE A 20 6.07 -48.78 14.77
C ILE A 20 6.56 -49.34 13.43
N SER A 21 5.83 -50.28 12.87
CA SER A 21 6.23 -50.92 11.64
C SER A 21 5.08 -51.01 10.62
N ALA A 22 5.37 -50.66 9.40
CA ALA A 22 4.51 -50.83 8.23
C ALA A 22 5.24 -51.72 7.19
N PRO A 23 5.29 -53.06 7.42
CA PRO A 23 6.26 -53.95 6.75
C PRO A 23 5.80 -54.52 5.40
N TYR A 24 4.54 -54.32 5.00
CA TYR A 24 4.04 -54.87 3.73
C TYR A 24 4.81 -54.31 2.55
N ALA A 25 5.26 -55.20 1.67
CA ALA A 25 6.09 -54.91 0.51
C ALA A 25 5.30 -54.22 -0.62
N ASN A 26 4.69 -53.08 -0.30
CA ASN A 26 4.06 -52.19 -1.28
C ASN A 26 4.26 -50.74 -0.90
N GLU A 27 4.22 -49.82 -1.88
CA GLU A 27 4.45 -48.40 -1.69
C GLU A 27 3.40 -47.70 -0.80
N ASN A 28 2.24 -48.33 -0.55
CA ASN A 28 1.20 -47.81 0.32
C ASN A 28 1.43 -48.15 1.79
N SER A 29 2.44 -48.94 2.11
CA SER A 29 2.86 -49.26 3.47
C SER A 29 3.64 -48.10 4.07
N ARG A 30 2.93 -47.10 4.60
CA ARG A 30 3.44 -45.78 5.02
C ARG A 30 3.30 -45.56 6.51
N ILE A 31 4.15 -44.66 7.05
CA ILE A 31 3.97 -44.09 8.39
C ILE A 31 3.69 -42.60 8.24
N LEU A 32 2.56 -42.15 8.77
CA LEU A 32 2.16 -40.75 8.79
C LEU A 32 1.95 -40.34 10.25
N LEU A 33 2.72 -39.38 10.72
CA LEU A 33 2.59 -38.80 12.05
C LEU A 33 2.21 -37.32 11.89
N SER A 34 1.29 -36.85 12.71
CA SER A 34 0.91 -35.43 12.74
C SER A 34 0.72 -35.02 14.18
N THR A 35 1.41 -33.97 14.62
CA THR A 35 1.34 -33.46 16.00
C THR A 35 1.44 -34.58 17.04
N THR A 36 2.41 -35.49 16.87
CA THR A 36 2.52 -36.71 17.66
C THR A 36 3.77 -36.68 18.50
N ASP A 37 3.63 -36.91 19.79
CA ASP A 37 4.74 -37.12 20.72
C ASP A 37 4.95 -38.61 20.93
N ILE A 38 6.14 -39.11 20.55
CA ILE A 38 6.56 -40.47 20.81
C ILE A 38 7.75 -40.45 21.76
N SER A 39 7.62 -41.11 22.90
CA SER A 39 8.66 -41.14 23.91
C SER A 39 9.04 -42.55 24.35
N SER A 40 10.32 -42.74 24.63
CA SER A 40 10.84 -43.97 25.22
C SER A 40 11.79 -43.66 26.38
N GLU A 41 11.36 -44.04 27.58
CA GLU A 41 12.09 -43.70 28.83
C GLU A 41 13.45 -44.39 28.90
N ASN A 42 13.53 -45.69 28.69
CA ASN A 42 14.73 -46.51 28.87
C ASN A 42 15.09 -47.34 27.62
N GLY A 43 14.64 -46.94 26.43
CA GLY A 43 14.88 -47.69 25.21
C GLY A 43 15.02 -46.84 23.98
N LYS A 44 14.84 -47.49 22.82
CA LYS A 44 14.89 -46.86 21.51
C LYS A 44 13.51 -46.63 20.94
N ILE A 45 13.39 -45.63 20.06
CA ILE A 45 12.27 -45.51 19.13
C ILE A 45 12.71 -46.08 17.79
N LYS A 46 11.90 -47.03 17.23
CA LYS A 46 12.10 -47.62 15.91
C LYS A 46 10.87 -47.36 15.04
N LEU A 47 11.07 -46.70 13.90
CA LEU A 47 10.03 -46.47 12.89
C LEU A 47 10.49 -47.10 11.59
N GLN A 48 9.72 -48.09 11.09
CA GLN A 48 10.10 -48.81 9.87
C GLN A 48 8.92 -48.91 8.92
N SER A 49 9.11 -48.55 7.64
CA SER A 49 8.12 -48.73 6.59
C SER A 49 8.76 -49.22 5.31
N TYR A 50 7.99 -49.92 4.47
CA TYR A 50 8.39 -50.21 3.12
C TYR A 50 8.23 -49.01 2.19
N GLY A 51 7.14 -48.26 2.33
CA GLY A 51 6.89 -47.01 1.61
C GLY A 51 7.35 -45.79 2.41
N ASP A 52 6.78 -44.63 2.08
CA ASP A 52 7.19 -43.33 2.62
C ASP A 52 6.90 -43.14 4.12
N GLN A 53 7.63 -42.24 4.74
CA GLN A 53 7.33 -41.72 6.08
C GLN A 53 7.23 -40.19 6.05
N PHE A 54 6.15 -39.65 6.61
CA PHE A 54 5.95 -38.21 6.71
C PHE A 54 5.54 -37.80 8.12
N TYR A 55 6.22 -36.79 8.65
CA TYR A 55 5.96 -36.20 9.95
C TYR A 55 5.54 -34.76 9.76
N TYR A 56 4.28 -34.46 10.05
CA TYR A 56 3.69 -33.15 9.83
C TYR A 56 3.54 -32.39 11.16
N ALA A 57 4.06 -31.18 11.19
CA ALA A 57 3.68 -30.24 12.23
C ALA A 57 2.24 -29.78 12.03
N GLY A 58 1.42 -29.91 13.05
CA GLY A 58 0.13 -29.23 13.07
C GLY A 58 0.31 -27.74 13.24
N GLN A 59 -0.73 -26.97 12.99
CA GLN A 59 -0.70 -25.52 13.21
C GLN A 59 -1.92 -25.10 14.00
N GLY A 60 -1.70 -24.65 15.24
CA GLY A 60 -2.72 -24.02 16.07
C GLY A 60 -2.81 -22.54 15.75
N GLU A 61 -4.01 -22.06 15.44
CA GLU A 61 -4.24 -20.62 15.23
C GLU A 61 -5.11 -20.05 16.36
N LEU A 62 -4.64 -18.96 16.95
CA LEU A 62 -5.41 -18.14 17.87
C LEU A 62 -5.62 -16.78 17.22
N TYR A 63 -6.88 -16.42 17.01
CA TYR A 63 -7.24 -15.09 16.56
C TYR A 63 -8.12 -14.42 17.61
N THR A 64 -7.71 -13.23 18.03
CA THR A 64 -8.52 -12.39 18.94
C THR A 64 -8.75 -11.04 18.29
N PHE A 65 -9.98 -10.58 18.40
CA PHE A 65 -10.42 -9.28 17.92
C PHE A 65 -11.19 -8.58 19.04
N ASP A 66 -10.72 -7.39 19.42
CA ASP A 66 -11.40 -6.53 20.39
C ASP A 66 -11.64 -5.16 19.75
N LYS A 67 -12.88 -4.70 19.82
CA LYS A 67 -13.25 -3.36 19.34
C LYS A 67 -13.96 -2.61 20.43
N ARG A 68 -13.39 -1.50 20.83
CA ARG A 68 -13.94 -0.58 21.83
C ARG A 68 -14.22 0.77 21.21
N SER A 69 -15.36 1.36 21.56
CA SER A 69 -15.69 2.72 21.16
C SER A 69 -16.22 3.47 22.36
N TYR A 70 -15.65 4.64 22.62
CA TYR A 70 -16.03 5.48 23.75
C TYR A 70 -15.97 6.96 23.40
N LYS A 71 -16.66 7.75 24.20
CA LYS A 71 -16.70 9.22 24.08
C LYS A 71 -16.10 9.83 25.33
N THR A 72 -15.26 10.83 25.13
CA THR A 72 -14.67 11.61 26.24
C THR A 72 -14.82 13.10 25.96
N GLY A 73 -14.82 13.91 27.00
CA GLY A 73 -14.91 15.37 26.92
C GLY A 73 -16.27 15.93 27.30
N LYS A 74 -16.41 17.26 27.20
CA LYS A 74 -17.64 18.00 27.51
C LYS A 74 -18.57 17.98 26.29
N TRP A 75 -19.89 18.24 26.49
CA TRP A 75 -20.91 18.18 25.43
C TRP A 75 -20.57 19.05 24.19
N TYR A 76 -19.89 20.18 24.39
CA TYR A 76 -19.48 21.08 23.32
C TYR A 76 -18.12 20.72 22.70
N LYS A 77 -17.31 19.86 23.35
CA LYS A 77 -15.98 19.43 22.88
C LYS A 77 -15.82 17.93 23.13
N LEU A 78 -16.34 17.14 22.19
CA LEU A 78 -16.36 15.68 22.29
C LEU A 78 -15.23 15.06 21.48
N LYS A 79 -14.63 14.02 22.07
CA LYS A 79 -13.68 13.12 21.41
C LYS A 79 -14.32 11.72 21.35
N HIS A 80 -14.53 11.24 20.14
CA HIS A 80 -14.94 9.84 19.91
C HIS A 80 -13.67 9.04 19.56
N VAL A 81 -13.44 8.00 20.31
CA VAL A 81 -12.31 7.08 20.09
C VAL A 81 -12.86 5.71 19.75
N THR A 82 -12.31 5.10 18.71
CA THR A 82 -12.52 3.70 18.39
C THR A 82 -11.17 3.03 18.36
N GLU A 83 -10.98 2.04 19.18
CA GLU A 83 -9.79 1.19 19.25
C GLU A 83 -10.14 -0.19 18.75
N ILE A 84 -9.33 -0.71 17.85
CA ILE A 84 -9.43 -2.07 17.33
C ILE A 84 -8.09 -2.74 17.61
N LYS A 85 -8.12 -3.83 18.35
CA LYS A 85 -6.98 -4.69 18.62
C LYS A 85 -7.18 -6.01 17.91
N GLU A 86 -6.24 -6.37 17.09
CA GLU A 86 -6.19 -7.66 16.42
C GLU A 86 -4.92 -8.36 16.85
N HIS A 87 -5.04 -9.60 17.28
CA HIS A 87 -3.92 -10.47 17.58
C HIS A 87 -4.14 -11.78 16.85
N LYS A 88 -3.14 -12.20 16.06
CA LYS A 88 -3.10 -13.51 15.42
C LYS A 88 -1.81 -14.19 15.81
N ASN A 89 -1.94 -15.37 16.41
CA ASN A 89 -0.83 -16.24 16.71
C ASN A 89 -1.07 -17.58 16.00
N ALA A 90 -0.17 -17.91 15.07
CA ALA A 90 -0.13 -19.23 14.46
C ALA A 90 1.14 -19.91 14.93
N LYS A 91 0.99 -20.96 15.73
CA LYS A 91 2.11 -21.70 16.31
C LYS A 91 2.10 -23.12 15.80
N ALA A 92 3.24 -23.55 15.31
CA ALA A 92 3.41 -24.92 14.88
C ALA A 92 3.52 -25.85 16.10
N ASP A 93 2.92 -27.01 15.96
CA ASP A 93 2.98 -28.11 16.92
C ASP A 93 3.67 -29.29 16.21
N PRO A 94 4.98 -29.46 16.40
CA PRO A 94 5.79 -30.44 15.67
C PRO A 94 5.54 -31.88 16.17
N VAL A 95 5.99 -32.82 15.36
CA VAL A 95 6.20 -34.20 15.84
C VAL A 95 7.46 -34.24 16.71
N SER A 96 7.38 -34.86 17.86
CA SER A 96 8.51 -35.07 18.78
C SER A 96 8.78 -36.57 18.96
N LEU A 97 10.02 -36.97 18.74
CA LEU A 97 10.53 -38.31 19.01
C LEU A 97 11.62 -38.22 20.05
N SER A 98 11.38 -38.71 21.27
CA SER A 98 12.28 -38.57 22.42
C SER A 98 12.67 -39.93 22.98
N ALA A 99 13.91 -40.32 22.91
CA ALA A 99 14.37 -41.64 23.35
C ALA A 99 15.71 -41.60 24.05
N SER A 100 15.85 -42.29 25.21
CA SER A 100 17.10 -42.32 25.97
C SER A 100 18.24 -43.05 25.26
N GLN A 101 17.96 -44.10 24.47
CA GLN A 101 18.99 -44.96 23.86
C GLN A 101 19.13 -44.78 22.33
N GLY A 102 18.32 -43.91 21.72
CA GLY A 102 18.45 -43.61 20.28
C GLY A 102 17.15 -43.73 19.49
N ILE A 103 17.20 -43.20 18.30
CA ILE A 103 16.09 -43.16 17.34
C ILE A 103 16.57 -43.80 16.03
N GLU A 104 15.86 -44.82 15.58
CA GLU A 104 16.13 -45.51 14.32
C GLU A 104 14.92 -45.40 13.39
N ILE A 105 15.09 -44.73 12.26
CA ILE A 105 14.04 -44.54 11.25
C ILE A 105 14.52 -45.11 9.96
N LYS A 106 13.75 -46.06 9.39
CA LYS A 106 14.06 -46.68 8.11
C LYS A 106 12.81 -46.69 7.23
N SER A 107 12.94 -46.10 6.04
CA SER A 107 11.91 -46.08 5.00
C SER A 107 12.46 -46.65 3.71
N GLY A 108 11.72 -47.52 3.03
CA GLY A 108 12.03 -47.93 1.66
C GLY A 108 11.73 -46.84 0.64
N GLY A 109 10.89 -45.87 0.98
CA GLY A 109 10.55 -44.70 0.16
C GLY A 109 11.24 -43.41 0.63
N ASN A 110 10.47 -42.32 0.58
CA ASN A 110 10.92 -40.99 1.05
C ASN A 110 10.70 -40.82 2.54
N ILE A 111 11.49 -39.94 3.15
CA ILE A 111 11.25 -39.41 4.50
C ILE A 111 11.12 -37.90 4.41
N GLY A 112 9.98 -37.37 4.86
CA GLY A 112 9.71 -35.94 4.98
C GLY A 112 9.36 -35.59 6.42
N ALA A 113 10.09 -34.67 7.04
CA ALA A 113 9.84 -34.26 8.40
C ALA A 113 9.75 -32.71 8.50
N HIS A 114 8.63 -32.23 9.05
CA HIS A 114 8.35 -30.79 9.17
C HIS A 114 8.56 -30.38 10.63
N ALA A 115 9.55 -29.55 10.88
CA ALA A 115 9.92 -29.01 12.22
C ALA A 115 10.06 -30.11 13.30
N THR A 116 10.38 -31.34 12.91
CA THR A 116 10.40 -32.49 13.79
C THR A 116 11.56 -32.45 14.78
N LEU A 117 11.30 -32.74 16.04
CA LEU A 117 12.32 -32.94 17.07
C LEU A 117 12.71 -34.42 17.14
N PHE A 118 13.98 -34.71 16.93
CA PHE A 118 14.62 -36.01 17.18
C PHE A 118 15.56 -35.86 18.36
N ASP A 119 15.12 -36.29 19.52
CA ASP A 119 15.82 -36.10 20.79
C ASP A 119 16.32 -37.45 21.38
N ALA A 120 17.58 -37.70 21.24
CA ALA A 120 18.26 -38.89 21.78
C ALA A 120 19.59 -38.54 22.47
N PRO A 121 19.57 -37.79 23.58
CA PRO A 121 20.75 -37.17 24.15
C PRO A 121 21.81 -38.18 24.65
N ARG A 122 21.45 -39.44 24.89
CA ARG A 122 22.33 -40.52 25.30
C ARG A 122 22.38 -41.65 24.27
N GLY A 123 22.11 -41.35 23.03
CA GLY A 123 22.09 -42.33 21.97
C GLY A 123 22.25 -41.70 20.60
N SER A 124 22.19 -42.52 19.57
CA SER A 124 22.32 -42.05 18.20
C SER A 124 20.95 -41.83 17.52
N VAL A 125 20.91 -40.87 16.62
CA VAL A 125 19.79 -40.70 15.66
C VAL A 125 20.23 -41.25 14.31
N LYS A 126 19.54 -42.28 13.83
CA LYS A 126 19.81 -42.94 12.54
C LYS A 126 18.56 -42.81 11.68
N ILE A 127 18.70 -42.18 10.51
CA ILE A 127 17.62 -41.98 9.54
C ILE A 127 18.07 -42.53 8.18
N GLU A 128 17.36 -43.53 7.66
CA GLU A 128 17.64 -44.16 6.37
C GLU A 128 16.42 -44.06 5.45
N ALA A 129 16.51 -43.22 4.41
CA ALA A 129 15.51 -43.14 3.34
C ALA A 129 15.99 -43.88 2.11
N GLY A 130 15.22 -44.84 1.62
CA GLY A 130 15.53 -45.54 0.35
C GLY A 130 15.52 -44.58 -0.85
N ARG A 131 14.71 -43.53 -0.79
CA ARG A 131 14.65 -42.47 -1.78
C ARG A 131 15.11 -41.12 -1.17
N GLY A 132 14.32 -40.09 -1.32
CA GLY A 132 14.66 -38.72 -0.82
C GLY A 132 14.48 -38.55 0.69
N LEU A 133 15.35 -37.76 1.29
CA LEU A 133 15.23 -37.31 2.67
C LEU A 133 15.07 -35.81 2.70
N VAL A 134 13.99 -35.32 3.32
CA VAL A 134 13.79 -33.87 3.47
C VAL A 134 13.41 -33.53 4.91
N LEU A 135 14.18 -32.65 5.51
CA LEU A 135 13.87 -32.02 6.80
C LEU A 135 13.47 -30.57 6.55
N TYR A 136 12.16 -30.31 6.61
CA TYR A 136 11.58 -28.99 6.41
C TYR A 136 11.53 -28.19 7.71
N ALA A 137 11.60 -26.88 7.55
CA ALA A 137 11.19 -25.96 8.59
C ALA A 137 9.74 -25.49 8.35
N VAL A 138 9.09 -25.06 9.42
CA VAL A 138 7.78 -24.35 9.38
C VAL A 138 7.95 -22.95 9.97
N GLU A 139 6.94 -22.11 9.81
CA GLU A 139 6.98 -20.74 10.35
C GLU A 139 5.93 -20.58 11.45
N ASP A 140 6.34 -20.06 12.60
CA ASP A 140 5.44 -19.48 13.59
C ASP A 140 5.16 -18.03 13.22
N LEU A 141 3.91 -17.60 13.38
CA LEU A 141 3.48 -16.23 13.14
C LEU A 141 2.95 -15.62 14.44
N ASN A 142 3.47 -14.46 14.81
CA ASN A 142 2.87 -13.58 15.79
C ASN A 142 2.57 -12.24 15.13
N TYR A 143 1.29 -11.86 15.13
CA TYR A 143 0.81 -10.63 14.52
C TYR A 143 -0.06 -9.87 15.51
N ASP A 144 0.35 -8.64 15.80
CA ASP A 144 -0.37 -7.69 16.64
C ASP A 144 -0.67 -6.42 15.85
N LYS A 145 -1.91 -5.95 15.93
CA LYS A 145 -2.31 -4.68 15.35
C LYS A 145 -3.18 -3.90 16.33
N LEU A 146 -2.83 -2.64 16.49
CA LEU A 146 -3.63 -1.62 17.19
C LEU A 146 -4.02 -0.54 16.19
N ASP A 147 -5.31 -0.40 15.91
CA ASP A 147 -5.89 0.65 15.07
C ASP A 147 -6.72 1.58 15.96
N THR A 148 -6.29 2.83 16.07
CA THR A 148 -6.95 3.85 16.89
C THR A 148 -7.48 4.96 16.00
N ARG A 149 -8.79 5.15 16.00
CA ARG A 149 -9.47 6.21 15.24
C ARG A 149 -10.10 7.21 16.19
N THR A 150 -9.66 8.43 16.11
CA THR A 150 -10.17 9.54 16.91
C THR A 150 -10.89 10.55 16.03
N LYS A 151 -12.12 10.90 16.41
CA LYS A 151 -12.87 12.02 15.81
C LYS A 151 -13.09 13.07 16.91
N ARG A 152 -12.61 14.29 16.66
CA ARG A 152 -12.84 15.44 17.56
C ARG A 152 -13.96 16.29 17.02
N LYS A 153 -14.94 16.58 17.89
CA LYS A 153 -16.11 17.39 17.55
C LYS A 153 -16.20 18.63 18.43
N PHE A 154 -16.63 19.72 17.82
CA PHE A 154 -16.98 20.96 18.52
C PHE A 154 -18.43 21.31 18.14
N ILE A 155 -19.30 21.43 19.15
CA ILE A 155 -20.76 21.66 18.97
C ILE A 155 -21.34 20.74 17.89
N GLY A 156 -21.06 19.41 18.00
CA GLY A 156 -21.54 18.40 17.05
C GLY A 156 -20.76 18.29 15.73
N ILE A 157 -20.00 19.30 15.33
CA ILE A 157 -19.27 19.33 14.06
C ILE A 157 -17.90 18.67 14.23
N THR A 158 -17.56 17.72 13.35
CA THR A 158 -16.23 17.08 13.34
C THR A 158 -15.22 18.03 12.68
N TYR A 159 -14.24 18.51 13.46
CA TYR A 159 -13.19 19.39 12.96
C TYR A 159 -11.84 18.70 12.77
N ASP A 160 -11.64 17.53 13.38
CA ASP A 160 -10.39 16.80 13.27
C ASP A 160 -10.63 15.28 13.33
N LYS A 161 -9.85 14.54 12.54
CA LYS A 161 -9.83 13.06 12.51
C LYS A 161 -8.39 12.62 12.57
N VAL A 162 -8.10 11.74 13.52
CA VAL A 162 -6.78 11.11 13.67
C VAL A 162 -6.96 9.61 13.52
N HIS A 163 -6.08 8.99 12.78
CA HIS A 163 -6.03 7.55 12.59
C HIS A 163 -4.59 7.08 12.79
N ASP A 164 -4.38 6.31 13.83
CA ASP A 164 -3.10 5.75 14.20
C ASP A 164 -3.19 4.22 14.10
N THR A 165 -2.25 3.62 13.39
CA THR A 165 -2.14 2.17 13.27
C THR A 165 -0.73 1.75 13.64
N THR A 166 -0.62 0.80 14.58
CA THR A 166 0.64 0.14 14.89
C THR A 166 0.49 -1.34 14.58
N THR A 167 1.41 -1.88 13.80
CA THR A 167 1.45 -3.29 13.43
C THR A 167 2.80 -3.86 13.80
N HIS A 168 2.78 -5.00 14.47
CA HIS A 168 3.97 -5.80 14.75
C HIS A 168 3.75 -7.20 14.19
N THR A 169 4.66 -7.65 13.34
CA THR A 169 4.61 -8.99 12.74
C THR A 169 5.94 -9.66 12.95
N MET A 170 5.93 -10.81 13.59
CA MET A 170 7.10 -11.65 13.77
C MET A 170 6.82 -13.02 13.16
N LYS A 171 7.66 -13.41 12.22
CA LYS A 171 7.71 -14.75 11.66
C LYS A 171 8.99 -15.41 12.14
N THR A 172 8.85 -16.51 12.84
CA THR A 172 9.99 -17.25 13.39
C THR A 172 10.07 -18.60 12.70
N ALA A 173 11.22 -18.89 12.11
CA ALA A 173 11.48 -20.20 11.55
C ALA A 173 11.60 -21.24 12.66
N LEU A 174 10.90 -22.34 12.53
CA LEU A 174 10.98 -23.52 13.38
C LEU A 174 11.50 -24.68 12.51
N PRO A 175 12.81 -24.94 12.53
CA PRO A 175 13.41 -26.05 11.77
C PRO A 175 13.26 -27.39 12.49
N SER A 176 13.49 -28.48 11.76
CA SER A 176 13.73 -29.77 12.39
C SER A 176 15.03 -29.73 13.21
N ARG A 177 15.04 -30.40 14.35
CA ARG A 177 16.17 -30.42 15.29
C ARG A 177 16.56 -31.85 15.63
N VAL A 178 17.83 -32.12 15.61
CA VAL A 178 18.42 -33.42 15.95
C VAL A 178 19.38 -33.24 17.13
N VAL A 179 19.04 -33.80 18.28
CA VAL A 179 19.84 -33.79 19.50
C VAL A 179 20.26 -35.23 19.78
N ALA A 180 21.57 -35.53 19.79
CA ALA A 180 22.04 -36.90 19.93
C ALA A 180 23.50 -36.96 20.33
N GLU A 181 23.99 -38.13 20.75
CA GLU A 181 25.43 -38.37 20.81
C GLU A 181 26.06 -38.33 19.42
N SER A 182 25.38 -38.90 18.43
CA SER A 182 25.76 -38.84 17.01
C SER A 182 24.54 -38.92 16.12
N ALA A 183 24.62 -38.32 14.93
CA ALA A 183 23.55 -38.35 13.93
C ALA A 183 24.06 -38.96 12.63
N ASN A 184 23.33 -39.93 12.07
CA ASN A 184 23.63 -40.53 10.77
C ASN A 184 22.39 -40.53 9.89
N LEU A 185 22.39 -39.67 8.88
CA LEU A 185 21.31 -39.51 7.92
C LEU A 185 21.76 -39.99 6.57
N GLN A 186 20.98 -40.88 5.96
CA GLN A 186 21.27 -41.46 4.66
C GLN A 186 20.05 -41.39 3.74
N SER A 187 20.28 -41.13 2.46
CA SER A 187 19.26 -41.17 1.42
C SER A 187 19.76 -41.81 0.14
N GLY A 188 18.90 -42.53 -0.56
CA GLY A 188 19.22 -43.06 -1.88
C GLY A 188 19.27 -41.95 -2.95
N TRP A 189 18.46 -40.93 -2.78
CA TRP A 189 18.37 -39.73 -3.63
C TRP A 189 18.90 -38.50 -2.86
N ASP A 190 18.37 -37.34 -3.20
CA ASP A 190 18.77 -36.08 -2.53
C ASP A 190 18.46 -36.08 -1.03
N ALA A 191 19.35 -35.46 -0.27
CA ALA A 191 19.12 -35.09 1.13
C ALA A 191 18.96 -33.57 1.25
N LYS A 192 17.76 -33.09 1.58
CA LYS A 192 17.47 -31.66 1.75
C LYS A 192 17.31 -31.33 3.23
N LEU A 193 18.07 -30.35 3.70
CA LEU A 193 18.05 -29.84 5.06
C LEU A 193 17.70 -28.35 5.00
N GLN A 194 16.52 -27.98 5.49
CA GLN A 194 16.08 -26.58 5.51
C GLN A 194 16.22 -26.00 6.94
N GLY A 195 17.24 -25.20 7.14
CA GLY A 195 17.54 -24.58 8.44
C GLY A 195 17.76 -25.58 9.59
N THR A 196 17.88 -26.87 9.30
CA THR A 196 17.95 -27.98 10.27
C THR A 196 19.07 -27.82 11.27
N GLN A 197 18.79 -28.04 12.54
CA GLN A 197 19.76 -27.92 13.62
C GLN A 197 20.24 -29.28 14.12
N PHE A 198 21.55 -29.49 14.14
CA PHE A 198 22.20 -30.68 14.70
C PHE A 198 22.96 -30.27 15.94
N GLU A 199 22.68 -30.96 17.04
CA GLU A 199 23.39 -30.84 18.32
C GLU A 199 23.92 -32.22 18.70
N THR A 200 25.23 -32.44 18.52
CA THR A 200 25.85 -33.73 18.78
C THR A 200 26.94 -33.61 19.82
N THR A 201 27.01 -34.57 20.76
CA THR A 201 27.93 -34.52 21.89
C THR A 201 29.22 -35.27 21.67
N LEU A 202 29.19 -36.45 21.03
CA LEU A 202 30.35 -37.35 20.91
C LEU A 202 30.76 -37.62 19.46
N GLY A 203 29.84 -38.01 18.59
CA GLY A 203 30.18 -38.61 17.30
C GLY A 203 29.94 -37.72 16.05
N GLY A 204 29.51 -36.48 16.22
CA GLY A 204 29.21 -35.59 15.11
C GLY A 204 27.99 -35.99 14.29
N ALA A 205 27.73 -35.26 13.21
CA ALA A 205 26.67 -35.54 12.25
C ALA A 205 27.22 -36.03 10.90
N ALA A 206 26.71 -37.11 10.38
CA ALA A 206 27.06 -37.63 9.06
C ALA A 206 25.80 -37.62 8.16
N ILE A 207 25.84 -36.88 7.06
CA ILE A 207 24.78 -36.83 6.06
C ILE A 207 25.32 -37.37 4.75
N ARG A 208 24.67 -38.41 4.23
CA ARG A 208 25.09 -39.08 3.00
C ARG A 208 23.92 -39.21 2.04
N ALA A 209 24.05 -38.62 0.86
CA ALA A 209 23.09 -38.80 -0.24
C ALA A 209 23.67 -39.76 -1.28
N GLY A 210 22.81 -40.44 -2.06
CA GLY A 210 23.23 -41.39 -3.08
C GLY A 210 23.78 -42.71 -2.52
N VAL A 211 23.22 -43.19 -1.39
CA VAL A 211 23.63 -44.46 -0.75
C VAL A 211 22.46 -45.40 -0.57
N GLY A 212 22.73 -46.71 -0.54
CA GLY A 212 21.72 -47.78 -0.41
C GLY A 212 21.26 -48.35 -1.74
N ASP A 213 20.25 -49.22 -1.68
CA ASP A 213 19.81 -50.03 -2.83
C ASP A 213 19.18 -49.21 -3.96
N GLN A 214 18.63 -48.04 -3.66
CA GLN A 214 18.02 -47.11 -4.63
C GLN A 214 18.91 -45.88 -4.89
N ALA A 215 20.21 -46.01 -4.67
CA ALA A 215 21.17 -44.92 -4.79
C ALA A 215 21.21 -44.31 -6.20
N ARG A 216 21.21 -42.98 -6.29
CA ARG A 216 21.38 -42.22 -7.53
C ARG A 216 22.76 -41.57 -7.57
N ALA A 217 23.42 -41.72 -8.73
CA ALA A 217 24.76 -41.15 -8.94
C ALA A 217 24.77 -39.61 -9.01
N ASP A 218 23.63 -38.98 -9.27
CA ASP A 218 23.43 -37.52 -9.32
C ASP A 218 22.86 -36.95 -8.03
N ALA A 219 22.71 -37.76 -6.98
CA ALA A 219 22.15 -37.37 -5.70
C ALA A 219 22.95 -36.26 -5.02
N LYS A 220 22.27 -35.24 -4.51
CA LYS A 220 22.86 -34.03 -3.89
C LYS A 220 22.48 -33.87 -2.43
N ILE A 221 23.32 -33.17 -1.70
CA ILE A 221 22.93 -32.59 -0.41
C ILE A 221 22.54 -31.12 -0.64
N ILE A 222 21.32 -30.76 -0.21
CA ILE A 222 20.76 -29.43 -0.35
C ILE A 222 20.68 -28.79 1.05
N LEU A 223 21.52 -27.80 1.28
CA LEU A 223 21.58 -27.03 2.53
C LEU A 223 20.84 -25.71 2.31
N GLU A 224 19.55 -25.73 2.52
CA GLU A 224 18.64 -24.61 2.28
C GLU A 224 18.47 -23.77 3.55
N GLY A 225 18.50 -22.45 3.41
CA GLY A 225 18.20 -21.53 4.50
C GLY A 225 16.71 -21.26 4.64
N ILE A 226 16.27 -20.99 5.86
CA ILE A 226 14.94 -20.47 6.12
C ILE A 226 15.01 -19.06 6.70
N LYS A 227 14.08 -18.20 6.30
CA LYS A 227 14.03 -16.83 6.77
C LYS A 227 13.15 -16.69 8.01
N SER A 228 13.63 -15.92 8.98
CA SER A 228 12.80 -15.31 10.02
C SER A 228 12.70 -13.82 9.76
N SER A 229 11.59 -13.19 10.11
CA SER A 229 11.41 -11.76 9.90
C SER A 229 10.73 -11.08 11.08
N VAL A 230 11.16 -9.85 11.36
CA VAL A 230 10.51 -8.95 12.31
C VAL A 230 10.16 -7.67 11.59
N ARG A 231 8.87 -7.38 11.47
CA ARG A 231 8.35 -6.16 10.89
C ARG A 231 7.57 -5.38 11.94
N THR A 232 7.97 -4.13 12.12
CA THR A 232 7.23 -3.17 12.96
C THR A 232 6.89 -1.96 12.11
N GLU A 233 5.64 -1.51 12.18
CA GLU A 233 5.17 -0.36 11.42
C GLU A 233 4.20 0.45 12.27
N THR A 234 4.42 1.76 12.33
CA THR A 234 3.50 2.71 12.93
C THR A 234 3.17 3.76 11.89
N VAL A 235 1.89 3.90 11.57
CA VAL A 235 1.37 4.91 10.64
C VAL A 235 0.40 5.79 11.40
N SER A 236 0.60 7.10 11.29
CA SER A 236 -0.27 8.11 11.87
C SER A 236 -0.76 9.04 10.78
N SER A 237 -2.05 9.28 10.73
CA SER A 237 -2.64 10.27 9.84
C SER A 237 -3.60 11.15 10.60
N SER A 238 -3.57 12.45 10.33
CA SER A 238 -4.57 13.39 10.83
C SER A 238 -5.09 14.26 9.71
N LYS A 239 -6.37 14.58 9.77
CA LYS A 239 -7.03 15.43 8.80
C LYS A 239 -8.04 16.34 9.51
N SER A 240 -7.79 17.64 9.42
CA SER A 240 -8.71 18.69 9.79
C SER A 240 -9.35 19.32 8.54
N ALA A 241 -10.12 20.38 8.71
CA ALA A 241 -10.69 21.11 7.57
C ALA A 241 -9.60 21.72 6.67
N LEU A 242 -8.53 22.26 7.27
CA LEU A 242 -7.51 23.02 6.55
C LEU A 242 -6.17 22.29 6.40
N TRP A 243 -5.85 21.34 7.28
CA TRP A 243 -4.54 20.73 7.38
C TRP A 243 -4.61 19.21 7.42
N GLN A 244 -3.68 18.56 6.75
CA GLN A 244 -3.49 17.12 6.80
C GLN A 244 -2.05 16.77 7.13
N LYS A 245 -1.88 15.64 7.82
CA LYS A 245 -0.58 15.15 8.22
C LYS A 245 -0.57 13.63 8.06
N GLN A 246 0.50 13.10 7.55
CA GLN A 246 0.76 11.67 7.50
C GLN A 246 2.20 11.44 7.93
N ALA A 247 2.39 10.49 8.81
CA ALA A 247 3.69 10.05 9.25
C ALA A 247 3.69 8.54 9.35
N GLY A 248 4.80 7.93 9.01
CA GLY A 248 4.97 6.49 9.17
C GLY A 248 6.43 6.18 9.45
N ARG A 249 6.65 5.29 10.40
CA ARG A 249 7.96 4.75 10.72
C ARG A 249 7.87 3.26 10.87
N GLY A 250 8.93 2.57 10.51
CA GLY A 250 8.96 1.14 10.67
C GLY A 250 10.30 0.53 10.31
N SER A 251 10.35 -0.77 10.45
CA SER A 251 11.47 -1.59 10.02
C SER A 251 10.96 -2.96 9.57
N ASN A 252 11.64 -3.55 8.61
CA ASN A 252 11.48 -4.94 8.22
C ASN A 252 12.89 -5.55 8.17
N ILE A 253 13.14 -6.50 9.05
CA ILE A 253 14.46 -7.14 9.20
C ILE A 253 14.28 -8.63 9.00
N GLU A 254 14.95 -9.18 8.00
CA GLU A 254 15.03 -10.62 7.77
C GLU A 254 16.37 -11.17 8.22
N THR A 255 16.33 -12.36 8.78
CA THR A 255 17.52 -13.18 9.12
C THR A 255 17.40 -14.51 8.41
N LEU A 256 18.52 -15.04 7.94
CA LEU A 256 18.61 -16.35 7.30
C LEU A 256 19.21 -17.34 8.29
N GLN A 257 18.49 -18.41 8.58
CA GLN A 257 18.97 -19.53 9.35
C GLN A 257 19.34 -20.66 8.40
N LEU A 258 20.61 -20.97 8.32
CA LEU A 258 21.15 -22.10 7.55
C LEU A 258 21.13 -23.38 8.41
N PRO A 259 21.25 -24.56 7.81
CA PRO A 259 21.53 -25.78 8.56
C PRO A 259 22.77 -25.59 9.44
N SER A 260 22.65 -25.94 10.71
CA SER A 260 23.70 -25.72 11.71
C SER A 260 24.15 -27.02 12.35
N PHE A 261 25.43 -27.13 12.64
CA PHE A 261 26.04 -28.31 13.24
C PHE A 261 26.85 -27.91 14.47
N THR A 262 26.29 -28.21 15.62
CA THR A 262 26.94 -27.93 16.93
C THR A 262 27.44 -29.24 17.52
N GLY A 263 28.70 -29.28 17.90
CA GLY A 263 29.35 -30.46 18.51
C GLY A 263 30.86 -30.39 18.47
N SER A 264 31.51 -31.35 19.11
CA SER A 264 32.97 -31.45 19.16
C SER A 264 33.60 -32.01 17.88
N VAL A 265 32.78 -32.66 17.04
CA VAL A 265 33.20 -33.31 15.79
C VAL A 265 32.57 -32.61 14.60
N ALA A 266 33.38 -32.25 13.62
CA ALA A 266 32.91 -31.62 12.39
C ALA A 266 31.96 -32.54 11.61
N PRO A 267 30.93 -32.00 10.94
CA PRO A 267 30.00 -32.82 10.17
C PRO A 267 30.66 -33.45 8.94
N VAL A 268 30.24 -34.67 8.61
CA VAL A 268 30.65 -35.38 7.39
C VAL A 268 29.51 -35.26 6.38
N LEU A 269 29.77 -34.56 5.28
CA LEU A 269 28.81 -34.41 4.18
C LEU A 269 29.34 -35.18 2.94
N SER A 270 28.55 -36.07 2.35
CA SER A 270 28.95 -36.87 1.19
C SER A 270 27.80 -37.02 0.23
N ALA A 271 27.97 -36.54 -1.01
CA ALA A 271 26.99 -36.68 -2.09
C ALA A 271 27.69 -36.80 -3.45
N PRO A 272 27.37 -37.79 -4.27
CA PRO A 272 28.02 -37.97 -5.57
C PRO A 272 27.68 -36.84 -6.56
N GLY A 273 26.47 -36.30 -6.52
CA GLY A 273 26.03 -35.17 -7.35
C GLY A 273 26.46 -33.78 -6.83
N GLY A 274 27.14 -33.72 -5.67
CA GLY A 274 27.62 -32.47 -5.06
C GLY A 274 26.61 -31.80 -4.13
N TYR A 275 26.71 -30.50 -4.02
CA TYR A 275 26.00 -29.73 -2.98
C TYR A 275 25.30 -28.51 -3.56
N ILE A 276 24.15 -28.18 -2.99
CA ILE A 276 23.47 -26.89 -3.20
C ILE A 276 23.42 -26.20 -1.82
N VAL A 277 23.94 -24.98 -1.74
CA VAL A 277 24.09 -24.29 -0.45
C VAL A 277 23.55 -22.87 -0.57
N ASP A 278 22.55 -22.54 0.24
CA ASP A 278 22.07 -21.17 0.36
C ASP A 278 23.09 -20.33 1.17
N ILE A 279 23.22 -19.07 0.76
CA ILE A 279 24.07 -18.10 1.46
C ILE A 279 23.45 -16.70 1.33
N PRO A 280 23.61 -15.80 2.31
CA PRO A 280 23.19 -14.42 2.16
C PRO A 280 23.81 -13.77 0.92
N LYS A 281 23.03 -12.95 0.21
CA LYS A 281 23.53 -12.23 -0.96
C LYS A 281 24.66 -11.27 -0.59
N GLY A 282 25.78 -11.41 -1.26
CA GLY A 282 26.98 -10.61 -1.03
C GLY A 282 28.18 -11.15 -1.78
N ASN A 283 29.38 -10.73 -1.37
CA ASN A 283 30.60 -11.36 -1.85
C ASN A 283 30.71 -12.74 -1.20
N LEU A 284 30.68 -13.78 -2.03
CA LEU A 284 30.61 -15.18 -1.59
C LEU A 284 31.69 -15.51 -0.54
N LYS A 285 32.96 -15.15 -0.81
CA LYS A 285 34.07 -15.42 0.09
C LYS A 285 33.90 -14.73 1.45
N THR A 286 33.53 -13.47 1.41
CA THR A 286 33.31 -12.65 2.63
C THR A 286 32.16 -13.19 3.47
N GLU A 287 31.05 -13.57 2.83
CA GLU A 287 29.89 -14.11 3.56
C GLU A 287 30.18 -15.49 4.15
N ILE A 288 30.92 -16.36 3.45
CA ILE A 288 31.38 -17.64 4.01
C ILE A 288 32.30 -17.40 5.21
N GLU A 289 33.29 -16.51 5.08
CA GLU A 289 34.23 -16.20 6.18
C GLU A 289 33.53 -15.62 7.39
N LYS A 290 32.51 -14.77 7.18
CA LYS A 290 31.69 -14.19 8.24
C LYS A 290 30.86 -15.24 8.98
N LEU A 291 30.14 -16.08 8.27
CA LEU A 291 29.33 -17.15 8.84
C LEU A 291 30.19 -18.20 9.54
N ALA A 292 31.26 -18.63 8.91
CA ALA A 292 32.14 -19.67 9.44
C ALA A 292 32.99 -19.25 10.67
N LYS A 293 32.88 -18.00 11.12
CA LYS A 293 33.35 -17.57 12.46
C LYS A 293 32.48 -18.16 13.57
N GLN A 294 31.25 -18.49 13.27
CA GLN A 294 30.34 -19.16 14.18
C GLN A 294 30.59 -20.67 14.08
N PRO A 295 30.87 -21.36 15.20
CA PRO A 295 31.28 -22.78 15.19
C PRO A 295 30.28 -23.68 14.42
N GLU A 296 29.01 -23.44 14.58
CA GLU A 296 27.91 -24.19 13.94
C GLU A 296 27.88 -24.10 12.42
N TYR A 297 28.54 -23.10 11.83
CA TYR A 297 28.66 -22.91 10.37
C TYR A 297 30.08 -23.14 9.84
N ALA A 298 30.99 -23.66 10.66
CA ALA A 298 32.38 -23.92 10.26
C ALA A 298 32.50 -24.86 9.04
N TYR A 299 31.54 -25.74 8.82
CA TYR A 299 31.46 -26.64 7.68
C TYR A 299 31.42 -25.90 6.31
N LEU A 300 30.98 -24.64 6.27
CA LEU A 300 30.96 -23.85 5.04
C LEU A 300 32.37 -23.65 4.45
N LYS A 301 33.41 -23.60 5.29
CA LYS A 301 34.79 -23.56 4.81
C LYS A 301 35.21 -24.87 4.12
N GLN A 302 34.73 -26.01 4.60
CA GLN A 302 35.00 -27.30 3.95
C GLN A 302 34.32 -27.37 2.60
N LEU A 303 33.08 -26.89 2.49
CA LEU A 303 32.33 -26.83 1.24
C LEU A 303 32.93 -25.82 0.25
N GLN A 304 33.59 -24.76 0.70
CA GLN A 304 34.26 -23.80 -0.18
C GLN A 304 35.36 -24.44 -1.02
N THR A 305 35.99 -25.50 -0.51
CA THR A 305 37.06 -26.25 -1.18
C THR A 305 36.55 -27.52 -1.88
N ALA A 306 35.32 -27.90 -1.65
CA ALA A 306 34.72 -29.10 -2.24
C ALA A 306 34.40 -28.88 -3.74
N LYS A 307 34.39 -29.97 -4.49
CA LYS A 307 33.98 -29.97 -5.91
C LYS A 307 32.45 -29.99 -6.02
N ASN A 308 31.90 -29.41 -7.08
CA ASN A 308 30.47 -29.43 -7.41
C ASN A 308 29.57 -28.81 -6.35
N VAL A 309 29.94 -27.61 -5.86
CA VAL A 309 29.10 -26.82 -4.95
C VAL A 309 28.42 -25.69 -5.72
N ASP A 310 27.10 -25.69 -5.73
CA ASP A 310 26.25 -24.62 -6.27
C ASP A 310 25.81 -23.69 -5.11
N TRP A 311 26.34 -22.49 -5.11
CA TRP A 311 26.04 -21.47 -4.08
C TRP A 311 24.87 -20.61 -4.51
N LYS A 312 23.75 -20.74 -3.83
CA LYS A 312 22.56 -19.93 -4.08
C LYS A 312 22.53 -18.71 -3.18
N GLN A 313 22.52 -17.53 -3.76
CA GLN A 313 22.45 -16.27 -3.02
C GLN A 313 21.02 -15.92 -2.63
N VAL A 314 20.74 -15.80 -1.34
CA VAL A 314 19.45 -15.45 -0.78
C VAL A 314 19.45 -13.97 -0.40
N GLN A 315 18.58 -13.19 -1.04
CA GLN A 315 18.43 -11.78 -0.69
C GLN A 315 17.61 -11.64 0.60
N LEU A 316 18.18 -10.92 1.56
CA LEU A 316 17.53 -10.54 2.81
C LEU A 316 17.04 -9.09 2.73
N VAL A 317 15.91 -8.84 3.34
CA VAL A 317 15.35 -7.49 3.47
C VAL A 317 15.86 -6.87 4.76
N TYR A 318 16.37 -5.66 4.65
CA TYR A 318 16.83 -4.87 5.79
C TYR A 318 16.42 -3.42 5.59
N ASP A 319 15.10 -3.18 5.72
CA ASP A 319 14.51 -1.88 5.46
C ASP A 319 14.19 -1.16 6.77
N LYS A 320 14.51 0.12 6.79
CA LYS A 320 14.04 1.06 7.80
C LYS A 320 13.48 2.28 7.10
N TRP A 321 12.33 2.75 7.55
CA TRP A 321 11.71 3.96 7.02
C TRP A 321 11.20 4.84 8.13
N ASP A 322 11.33 6.15 7.90
CA ASP A 322 10.73 7.20 8.71
C ASP A 322 10.37 8.34 7.76
N TYR A 323 9.09 8.60 7.61
CA TYR A 323 8.60 9.68 6.77
C TYR A 323 7.55 10.49 7.49
N LYS A 324 7.55 11.79 7.19
CA LYS A 324 6.55 12.73 7.67
C LYS A 324 6.19 13.69 6.57
N GLN A 325 4.92 13.72 6.22
CA GLN A 325 4.34 14.64 5.27
C GLN A 325 3.25 15.43 5.97
N GLU A 326 3.30 16.73 5.87
CA GLU A 326 2.27 17.62 6.38
C GLU A 326 2.04 18.76 5.41
N GLY A 327 0.80 19.19 5.29
CA GLY A 327 0.44 20.27 4.38
C GLY A 327 -1.03 20.63 4.48
N MET A 328 -1.43 21.60 3.70
CA MET A 328 -2.84 21.94 3.57
C MET A 328 -3.63 20.78 2.98
N THR A 329 -4.88 20.63 3.41
CA THR A 329 -5.81 19.76 2.72
C THR A 329 -5.98 20.26 1.27
N PRO A 330 -6.32 19.38 0.31
CA PRO A 330 -6.59 19.81 -1.06
C PRO A 330 -7.62 20.96 -1.12
N ALA A 331 -8.62 20.92 -0.26
CA ALA A 331 -9.61 21.98 -0.13
C ALA A 331 -8.99 23.31 0.33
N ALA A 332 -8.16 23.29 1.38
CA ALA A 332 -7.47 24.49 1.85
C ALA A 332 -6.48 25.03 0.82
N ALA A 333 -5.73 24.13 0.16
CA ALA A 333 -4.82 24.51 -0.91
C ALA A 333 -5.57 25.16 -2.09
N ALA A 334 -6.72 24.60 -2.48
CA ALA A 334 -7.56 25.18 -3.52
C ALA A 334 -8.02 26.61 -3.15
N VAL A 335 -8.45 26.84 -1.90
CA VAL A 335 -8.82 28.20 -1.43
C VAL A 335 -7.65 29.17 -1.56
N VAL A 336 -6.45 28.78 -1.10
CA VAL A 336 -5.24 29.63 -1.22
C VAL A 336 -4.92 29.91 -2.69
N VAL A 337 -4.91 28.88 -3.54
CA VAL A 337 -4.66 29.02 -4.98
C VAL A 337 -5.61 30.07 -5.56
N ILE A 338 -6.87 29.97 -5.23
CA ILE A 338 -7.88 30.82 -5.85
C ILE A 338 -7.82 32.25 -5.31
N VAL A 339 -7.64 32.44 -3.99
CA VAL A 339 -7.46 33.78 -3.42
C VAL A 339 -6.23 34.45 -4.06
N VAL A 340 -5.12 33.75 -4.17
CA VAL A 340 -3.91 34.29 -4.81
C VAL A 340 -4.15 34.56 -6.29
N THR A 341 -4.84 33.65 -7.00
CA THR A 341 -5.18 33.83 -8.42
C THR A 341 -6.04 35.09 -8.61
N VAL A 342 -7.09 35.26 -7.79
CA VAL A 342 -7.97 36.45 -7.87
C VAL A 342 -7.20 37.73 -7.56
N LEU A 343 -6.35 37.73 -6.52
CA LEU A 343 -5.54 38.89 -6.17
C LEU A 343 -4.51 39.21 -7.27
N THR A 344 -3.87 38.19 -7.83
CA THR A 344 -2.88 38.34 -8.91
C THR A 344 -3.53 38.86 -10.19
N TYR A 345 -4.66 38.29 -10.61
CA TYR A 345 -5.42 38.80 -11.74
C TYR A 345 -5.96 40.24 -11.49
N GLY A 346 -6.43 40.49 -10.28
CA GLY A 346 -6.87 41.84 -9.86
C GLY A 346 -5.75 42.88 -9.90
N ALA A 347 -4.55 42.51 -9.44
CA ALA A 347 -3.37 43.37 -9.46
C ALA A 347 -2.81 43.61 -10.88
N LEU A 348 -2.93 42.62 -11.78
CA LEU A 348 -2.49 42.69 -13.18
C LEU A 348 -3.52 43.34 -14.11
N SER A 349 -4.73 43.63 -13.62
CA SER A 349 -5.84 44.21 -14.38
C SER A 349 -6.08 45.70 -14.11
N ALA A 350 -5.01 46.52 -13.89
CA ALA A 350 -5.13 47.96 -14.07
C ALA A 350 -5.37 48.30 -15.55
N PRO A 351 -6.13 49.34 -15.92
CA PRO A 351 -7.27 49.30 -16.78
C PRO A 351 -6.94 49.11 -18.27
N ALA A 352 -7.14 47.93 -18.79
CA ALA A 352 -7.40 47.71 -20.20
C ALA A 352 -8.25 46.45 -20.38
N ALA A 353 -9.50 46.64 -20.72
CA ALA A 353 -10.48 45.72 -21.32
C ALA A 353 -10.58 44.30 -20.69
N ALA A 354 -11.64 44.16 -19.93
CA ALA A 354 -12.15 42.94 -19.33
C ALA A 354 -12.28 41.78 -20.32
N GLY A 355 -11.53 40.69 -20.04
CA GLY A 355 -11.80 39.38 -20.60
C GLY A 355 -11.94 38.39 -19.42
N THR A 356 -13.09 37.84 -19.35
CA THR A 356 -13.68 37.03 -18.32
C THR A 356 -13.00 35.70 -18.07
N ALA A 357 -12.61 35.38 -16.82
CA ALA A 357 -12.25 34.04 -16.40
C ALA A 357 -13.47 33.39 -15.71
N GLY A 358 -14.11 32.44 -16.36
CA GLY A 358 -15.16 31.62 -15.79
C GLY A 358 -14.56 30.31 -15.26
N ALA A 359 -15.04 29.89 -14.11
CA ALA A 359 -14.57 28.73 -13.41
C ALA A 359 -14.88 27.43 -14.13
N ALA A 360 -13.88 26.60 -14.22
CA ALA A 360 -14.04 25.20 -14.62
C ALA A 360 -14.52 24.36 -13.45
N GLY A 361 -15.54 23.56 -13.71
CA GLY A 361 -15.98 22.52 -12.84
C GLY A 361 -14.86 21.51 -12.57
N ALA A 362 -14.64 21.21 -11.30
CA ALA A 362 -13.74 20.21 -10.82
C ALA A 362 -14.14 18.83 -11.32
N GLY A 363 -13.50 18.35 -12.35
CA GLY A 363 -13.45 16.94 -12.70
C GLY A 363 -12.35 16.26 -11.89
N ALA A 364 -12.66 15.78 -10.69
CA ALA A 364 -11.76 14.94 -9.94
C ALA A 364 -11.95 13.50 -10.39
N GLY A 365 -11.16 13.06 -11.33
CA GLY A 365 -11.02 11.66 -11.66
C GLY A 365 -10.04 10.99 -10.71
N GLY A 366 -10.49 9.88 -10.11
CA GLY A 366 -9.75 8.71 -9.77
C GLY A 366 -8.52 8.82 -8.86
N ALA A 367 -8.69 8.30 -7.65
CA ALA A 367 -7.66 7.96 -6.72
C ALA A 367 -6.63 7.02 -7.33
N ALA A 368 -5.38 7.48 -7.41
CA ALA A 368 -4.23 6.63 -7.29
C ALA A 368 -3.41 7.20 -6.14
N ALA A 369 -3.16 6.40 -5.11
CA ALA A 369 -2.24 6.68 -4.05
C ALA A 369 -0.84 6.83 -4.65
N GLY A 370 -0.29 8.01 -4.58
CA GLY A 370 1.04 8.31 -5.04
C GLY A 370 1.29 9.78 -4.85
N THR A 371 1.92 10.10 -3.72
CA THR A 371 2.76 11.24 -3.44
C THR A 371 2.90 12.26 -4.57
N ALA A 372 2.08 13.25 -4.57
CA ALA A 372 2.41 14.61 -4.95
C ALA A 372 1.16 15.43 -4.66
N ALA A 373 1.27 16.45 -3.86
CA ALA A 373 0.32 17.53 -3.84
C ALA A 373 0.34 18.21 -5.21
N GLY A 374 -0.21 17.53 -6.18
CA GLY A 374 -0.57 18.12 -7.45
C GLY A 374 -1.83 18.90 -7.21
N THR A 375 -1.70 20.17 -6.86
CA THR A 375 -2.76 21.12 -7.05
C THR A 375 -3.05 21.14 -8.54
N GLY A 376 -3.97 20.28 -8.99
CA GLY A 376 -4.59 20.46 -10.29
C GLY A 376 -5.25 21.83 -10.24
N VAL A 377 -4.58 22.82 -10.76
CA VAL A 377 -5.22 24.05 -11.16
C VAL A 377 -6.20 23.64 -12.25
N ALA A 378 -7.47 23.50 -11.85
CA ALA A 378 -8.53 23.39 -12.82
C ALA A 378 -8.35 24.56 -13.78
N ALA A 379 -8.06 24.26 -15.04
CA ALA A 379 -8.02 25.27 -16.07
C ALA A 379 -9.38 25.93 -16.08
N GLY A 380 -9.43 27.15 -15.58
CA GLY A 380 -10.65 27.91 -15.52
C GLY A 380 -11.24 28.04 -16.91
N THR A 381 -12.47 27.63 -17.08
CA THR A 381 -13.23 27.97 -18.26
C THR A 381 -13.40 29.47 -18.29
N ALA A 382 -12.74 30.12 -19.24
CA ALA A 382 -12.98 31.53 -19.53
C ALA A 382 -14.44 31.67 -20.02
N ALA A 383 -15.28 32.28 -19.19
CA ALA A 383 -16.61 32.66 -19.64
C ALA A 383 -16.48 33.82 -20.63
N THR A 384 -16.89 33.57 -21.81
CA THR A 384 -16.90 34.54 -22.90
C THR A 384 -17.96 35.61 -22.70
N THR A 385 -17.54 36.86 -22.49
CA THR A 385 -18.36 38.01 -22.86
C THR A 385 -17.77 38.60 -24.14
N GLY A 386 -18.60 38.78 -25.14
CA GLY A 386 -18.29 39.08 -26.50
C GLY A 386 -17.10 40.01 -26.72
N VAL A 387 -16.11 39.48 -27.42
CA VAL A 387 -15.14 40.28 -28.14
C VAL A 387 -15.35 39.95 -29.61
N ALA A 388 -15.56 41.00 -30.36
CA ALA A 388 -15.75 40.94 -31.80
C ALA A 388 -14.67 40.13 -32.51
N ALA A 389 -15.02 39.50 -33.61
CA ALA A 389 -14.12 38.75 -34.48
C ALA A 389 -12.80 39.52 -34.72
N GLY A 390 -11.69 39.01 -34.21
CA GLY A 390 -10.36 39.62 -34.33
C GLY A 390 -9.61 39.70 -33.03
N THR A 391 -9.35 38.55 -32.36
CA THR A 391 -8.49 38.51 -31.20
C THR A 391 -7.05 38.80 -31.64
N SER A 392 -6.50 39.95 -31.18
CA SER A 392 -5.12 40.30 -31.52
C SER A 392 -4.12 39.35 -30.83
N ALA A 393 -2.99 39.09 -31.47
CA ALA A 393 -1.88 38.32 -30.88
C ALA A 393 -1.50 38.85 -29.49
N ALA A 394 -1.60 40.16 -29.28
CA ALA A 394 -1.36 40.83 -27.99
C ALA A 394 -2.37 40.39 -26.90
N ALA A 395 -3.62 40.18 -27.21
CA ALA A 395 -4.63 39.68 -26.24
C ALA A 395 -4.36 38.22 -25.85
N ILE A 396 -3.95 37.39 -26.79
CA ILE A 396 -3.59 35.98 -26.56
C ILE A 396 -2.35 35.89 -25.66
N THR A 397 -1.29 36.62 -25.96
CA THR A 397 -0.05 36.63 -25.16
C THR A 397 -0.28 37.20 -23.76
N THR A 398 -1.12 38.23 -23.63
CA THR A 398 -1.49 38.79 -22.32
C THR A 398 -2.29 37.80 -21.47
N ALA A 399 -3.24 37.07 -22.06
CA ALA A 399 -4.00 36.05 -21.35
C ALA A 399 -3.09 34.90 -20.89
N ALA A 400 -2.21 34.43 -21.77
CA ALA A 400 -1.24 33.38 -21.47
C ALA A 400 -0.27 33.82 -20.35
N GLY A 401 0.28 35.03 -20.42
CA GLY A 401 1.18 35.56 -19.40
C GLY A 401 0.51 35.71 -18.03
N LYS A 402 -0.70 36.23 -17.98
CA LYS A 402 -1.47 36.36 -16.72
C LYS A 402 -1.78 34.99 -16.11
N ALA A 403 -2.16 33.99 -16.93
CA ALA A 403 -2.45 32.64 -16.45
C ALA A 403 -1.18 31.96 -15.88
N ALA A 404 -0.04 32.12 -16.55
CA ALA A 404 1.23 31.58 -16.06
C ALA A 404 1.64 32.21 -14.72
N LEU A 405 1.58 33.54 -14.60
CA LEU A 405 1.91 34.26 -13.37
C LEU A 405 0.96 33.89 -12.21
N ALA A 406 -0.34 33.81 -12.47
CA ALA A 406 -1.30 33.39 -11.47
C ALA A 406 -1.06 31.95 -11.00
N SER A 407 -0.75 31.03 -11.90
CA SER A 407 -0.39 29.65 -11.58
C SER A 407 0.87 29.59 -10.71
N LEU A 408 1.93 30.29 -11.06
CA LEU A 408 3.18 30.33 -10.29
C LEU A 408 2.98 30.98 -8.91
N ALA A 409 2.27 32.10 -8.84
CA ALA A 409 1.98 32.78 -7.58
C ALA A 409 1.16 31.91 -6.62
N SER A 410 0.17 31.18 -7.16
CA SER A 410 -0.65 30.26 -6.39
C SER A 410 0.16 29.07 -5.85
N GLN A 411 1.02 28.49 -6.68
CA GLN A 411 1.90 27.39 -6.28
C GLN A 411 2.93 27.85 -5.25
N ALA A 412 3.49 29.04 -5.41
CA ALA A 412 4.41 29.66 -4.45
C ALA A 412 3.75 29.84 -3.08
N ALA A 413 2.53 30.34 -3.04
CA ALA A 413 1.79 30.54 -1.79
C ALA A 413 1.49 29.22 -1.08
N VAL A 414 1.02 28.20 -1.81
CA VAL A 414 0.76 26.86 -1.25
C VAL A 414 2.05 26.21 -0.75
N SER A 415 3.12 26.28 -1.54
CA SER A 415 4.42 25.71 -1.16
C SER A 415 5.01 26.44 0.05
N LEU A 416 4.93 27.77 0.11
CA LEU A 416 5.42 28.54 1.25
C LEU A 416 4.69 28.20 2.55
N ILE A 417 3.38 28.01 2.49
CA ILE A 417 2.59 27.62 3.66
C ILE A 417 2.91 26.19 4.07
N ASN A 418 3.02 25.25 3.13
CA ASN A 418 3.38 23.86 3.40
C ASN A 418 4.77 23.72 4.00
N ASN A 419 5.71 24.56 3.57
CA ASN A 419 7.09 24.62 4.05
C ASN A 419 7.24 25.56 5.27
N LYS A 420 6.15 25.95 5.91
CA LYS A 420 6.15 26.77 7.14
C LYS A 420 6.93 28.09 7.02
N GLY A 421 6.93 28.68 5.83
CA GLY A 421 7.64 29.92 5.53
C GLY A 421 9.10 29.77 5.08
N ASP A 422 9.59 28.53 4.89
CA ASP A 422 10.93 28.30 4.35
C ASP A 422 10.97 28.68 2.85
N ILE A 423 11.58 29.83 2.58
CA ILE A 423 11.71 30.40 1.23
C ILE A 423 12.61 29.54 0.35
N ASN A 424 13.72 29.00 0.89
CA ASN A 424 14.67 28.21 0.11
C ASN A 424 14.04 26.91 -0.38
N HIS A 425 13.30 26.23 0.50
CA HIS A 425 12.58 25.00 0.15
C HIS A 425 11.45 25.29 -0.84
N THR A 426 10.74 26.39 -0.68
CA THR A 426 9.70 26.87 -1.59
C THR A 426 10.24 27.16 -2.98
N LEU A 427 11.36 27.88 -3.09
CA LEU A 427 12.01 28.16 -4.39
C LEU A 427 12.49 26.88 -5.07
N LYS A 428 13.02 25.93 -4.32
CA LYS A 428 13.42 24.62 -4.85
C LYS A 428 12.23 23.82 -5.38
N GLU A 429 11.08 23.90 -4.73
CA GLU A 429 9.85 23.27 -5.21
C GLU A 429 9.29 23.93 -6.46
N LEU A 430 9.30 25.25 -6.53
CA LEU A 430 8.90 26.00 -7.73
C LEU A 430 9.76 25.69 -8.94
N GLY A 431 11.03 25.33 -8.74
CA GLY A 431 11.94 24.90 -9.81
C GLY A 431 11.71 23.47 -10.33
N LYS A 432 10.79 22.69 -9.72
CA LYS A 432 10.51 21.33 -10.21
C LYS A 432 9.83 21.35 -11.59
N SER A 433 10.13 20.35 -12.39
CA SER A 433 9.56 20.19 -13.74
C SER A 433 8.03 20.13 -13.75
N SER A 434 7.41 19.62 -12.68
CA SER A 434 5.96 19.58 -12.51
C SER A 434 5.36 21.00 -12.39
N THR A 435 5.96 21.88 -11.61
CA THR A 435 5.53 23.27 -11.43
C THR A 435 5.63 24.06 -12.74
N VAL A 436 6.76 23.93 -13.43
CA VAL A 436 6.99 24.58 -14.73
C VAL A 436 5.98 24.07 -15.77
N ARG A 437 5.71 22.75 -15.78
CA ARG A 437 4.74 22.13 -16.71
C ARG A 437 3.32 22.61 -16.43
N GLN A 438 2.92 22.75 -15.18
CA GLN A 438 1.60 23.28 -14.80
C GLN A 438 1.44 24.74 -15.23
N ALA A 439 2.45 25.59 -15.00
CA ALA A 439 2.44 26.97 -15.46
C ALA A 439 2.36 27.08 -16.98
N ALA A 440 3.11 26.24 -17.70
CA ALA A 440 3.03 26.17 -19.16
C ALA A 440 1.67 25.69 -19.65
N THR A 441 1.09 24.66 -19.00
CA THR A 441 -0.27 24.18 -19.32
C THR A 441 -1.30 25.30 -19.13
N ALA A 442 -1.24 26.03 -18.01
CA ALA A 442 -2.15 27.14 -17.74
C ALA A 442 -2.02 28.25 -18.79
N ALA A 443 -0.77 28.64 -19.14
CA ALA A 443 -0.49 29.66 -20.14
C ALA A 443 -1.02 29.28 -21.54
N VAL A 444 -0.69 28.08 -22.00
CA VAL A 444 -1.09 27.61 -23.34
C VAL A 444 -2.62 27.43 -23.40
N THR A 445 -3.22 26.86 -22.35
CA THR A 445 -4.69 26.70 -22.28
C THR A 445 -5.40 28.06 -22.34
N ALA A 446 -4.97 29.05 -21.55
CA ALA A 446 -5.55 30.38 -21.57
C ALA A 446 -5.38 31.07 -22.94
N GLY A 447 -4.23 30.94 -23.55
CA GLY A 447 -3.95 31.45 -24.88
C GLY A 447 -4.85 30.82 -25.96
N VAL A 448 -4.99 29.50 -25.95
CA VAL A 448 -5.87 28.77 -26.88
C VAL A 448 -7.33 29.16 -26.68
N LEU A 449 -7.84 29.18 -25.45
CA LEU A 449 -9.22 29.57 -25.16
C LEU A 449 -9.52 31.02 -25.57
N GLN A 450 -8.57 31.92 -25.35
CA GLN A 450 -8.69 33.30 -25.83
C GLN A 450 -8.72 33.36 -27.37
N GLY A 451 -7.85 32.58 -28.05
CA GLY A 451 -7.78 32.53 -29.49
C GLY A 451 -9.07 32.00 -30.18
N ILE A 452 -9.72 31.01 -29.55
CA ILE A 452 -10.95 30.40 -30.06
C ILE A 452 -12.24 31.10 -29.57
N SER A 453 -12.16 32.13 -28.74
CA SER A 453 -13.32 32.74 -28.07
C SER A 453 -14.36 33.24 -29.04
N GLY A 454 -13.97 33.87 -30.15
CA GLY A 454 -14.89 34.34 -31.18
C GLY A 454 -15.64 33.20 -31.90
N LEU A 455 -14.92 32.12 -32.24
CA LEU A 455 -15.51 30.94 -32.86
C LEU A 455 -16.47 30.22 -31.91
N ASN A 456 -16.12 30.11 -30.64
CA ASN A 456 -16.93 29.51 -29.62
C ASN A 456 -18.25 30.28 -29.41
N THR A 457 -18.19 31.60 -29.36
CA THR A 457 -19.40 32.45 -29.25
C THR A 457 -20.30 32.27 -30.46
N GLN A 458 -19.77 32.31 -31.68
CA GLN A 458 -20.54 32.12 -32.91
C GLN A 458 -21.21 30.74 -32.95
N ALA A 459 -20.49 29.69 -32.63
CA ALA A 459 -21.02 28.31 -32.58
C ALA A 459 -22.14 28.18 -31.54
N ALA A 460 -21.94 28.73 -30.34
CA ALA A 460 -22.93 28.71 -29.26
C ALA A 460 -24.23 29.47 -29.64
N GLU A 461 -24.10 30.64 -30.26
CA GLU A 461 -25.23 31.42 -30.74
C GLU A 461 -25.99 30.73 -31.89
N ALA A 462 -25.28 30.15 -32.85
CA ALA A 462 -25.87 29.41 -33.96
C ALA A 462 -26.68 28.21 -33.44
N VAL A 463 -26.10 27.42 -32.52
CA VAL A 463 -26.79 26.27 -31.92
C VAL A 463 -27.97 26.72 -31.05
N SER A 464 -27.80 27.78 -30.25
CA SER A 464 -28.89 28.32 -29.44
C SER A 464 -30.08 28.77 -30.29
N LYS A 465 -29.83 29.43 -31.43
CA LYS A 465 -30.86 29.86 -32.39
C LYS A 465 -31.50 28.67 -33.10
N HIS A 466 -30.72 27.70 -33.55
CA HIS A 466 -31.21 26.54 -34.28
C HIS A 466 -32.15 25.67 -33.42
N PHE A 467 -31.74 25.38 -32.17
CA PHE A 467 -32.54 24.58 -31.26
C PHE A 467 -33.52 25.38 -30.38
N HIS A 468 -33.61 26.69 -30.55
CA HIS A 468 -34.40 27.59 -29.71
C HIS A 468 -34.14 27.38 -28.21
N SER A 469 -32.90 27.06 -27.82
CA SER A 469 -32.52 26.69 -26.49
C SER A 469 -31.20 27.36 -26.06
N PRO A 470 -31.24 28.32 -25.12
CA PRO A 470 -30.02 28.89 -24.53
C PRO A 470 -29.12 27.85 -23.87
N ALA A 471 -29.71 26.78 -23.31
CA ALA A 471 -28.94 25.69 -22.70
C ALA A 471 -28.12 24.91 -23.74
N ALA A 472 -28.65 24.72 -24.96
CA ALA A 472 -27.91 24.08 -26.05
C ALA A 472 -26.69 24.91 -26.46
N GLY A 473 -26.83 26.23 -26.52
CA GLY A 473 -25.71 27.14 -26.77
C GLY A 473 -24.65 27.09 -25.69
N LYS A 474 -25.05 27.11 -24.40
CA LYS A 474 -24.12 26.96 -23.25
C LYS A 474 -23.38 25.62 -23.28
N LEU A 475 -24.09 24.52 -23.57
CA LEU A 475 -23.47 23.20 -23.70
C LEU A 475 -22.41 23.18 -24.81
N THR A 476 -22.75 23.77 -25.97
CA THR A 476 -21.81 23.88 -27.09
C THR A 476 -20.55 24.65 -26.71
N ALA A 477 -20.70 25.81 -26.05
CA ALA A 477 -19.56 26.58 -25.56
C ALA A 477 -18.70 25.80 -24.57
N ASN A 478 -19.33 25.11 -23.60
CA ASN A 478 -18.62 24.30 -22.59
C ASN A 478 -17.91 23.11 -23.25
N LEU A 479 -18.50 22.44 -24.22
CA LEU A 479 -17.87 21.33 -24.95
C LEU A 479 -16.66 21.81 -25.76
N ILE A 480 -16.73 22.91 -26.46
CA ILE A 480 -15.60 23.47 -27.23
C ILE A 480 -14.45 23.82 -26.29
N ASN A 481 -14.73 24.53 -25.20
CA ASN A 481 -13.72 24.94 -24.23
C ASN A 481 -13.06 23.71 -23.54
N SER A 482 -13.87 22.76 -23.10
CA SER A 482 -13.39 21.56 -22.42
C SER A 482 -12.54 20.68 -23.36
N THR A 483 -12.94 20.57 -24.64
CA THR A 483 -12.20 19.84 -25.67
C THR A 483 -10.84 20.49 -25.92
N ALA A 484 -10.82 21.83 -26.08
CA ALA A 484 -9.59 22.57 -26.27
C ALA A 484 -8.62 22.43 -25.07
N ALA A 485 -9.14 22.57 -23.85
CA ALA A 485 -8.37 22.40 -22.62
C ALA A 485 -7.82 20.97 -22.47
N ALA A 486 -8.65 19.94 -22.73
CA ALA A 486 -8.21 18.54 -22.68
C ALA A 486 -7.12 18.23 -23.73
N SER A 487 -7.23 18.80 -24.92
CA SER A 487 -6.22 18.65 -25.98
C SER A 487 -4.88 19.26 -25.57
N VAL A 488 -4.89 20.48 -25.01
CA VAL A 488 -3.69 21.14 -24.50
C VAL A 488 -3.07 20.34 -23.35
N HIS A 489 -3.90 19.88 -22.41
CA HIS A 489 -3.46 19.06 -21.29
C HIS A 489 -2.78 17.77 -21.77
N THR A 490 -3.38 17.07 -22.72
CA THR A 490 -2.80 15.84 -23.28
C THR A 490 -1.49 16.11 -23.99
N ALA A 491 -1.39 17.19 -24.76
CA ALA A 491 -0.18 17.57 -25.49
C ALA A 491 1.02 17.89 -24.55
N ILE A 492 0.75 18.52 -23.40
CA ILE A 492 1.80 18.95 -22.47
C ILE A 492 2.13 17.90 -21.41
N ASN A 493 1.08 17.24 -20.85
CA ASN A 493 1.20 16.34 -19.72
C ASN A 493 1.19 14.86 -20.13
N GLY A 494 0.81 14.55 -21.37
CA GLY A 494 0.65 13.18 -21.84
C GLY A 494 -0.69 12.57 -21.41
N GLY A 495 -0.84 11.29 -21.65
CA GLY A 495 -2.04 10.52 -21.34
C GLY A 495 -2.87 10.19 -22.59
N SER A 496 -3.99 9.51 -22.39
CA SER A 496 -4.93 9.14 -23.47
C SER A 496 -5.80 10.33 -23.84
N LEU A 497 -5.69 10.81 -25.09
CA LEU A 497 -6.56 11.88 -25.60
C LEU A 497 -8.04 11.47 -25.54
N LYS A 498 -8.35 10.21 -25.83
CA LYS A 498 -9.71 9.67 -25.78
C LYS A 498 -10.32 9.77 -24.38
N ASP A 499 -9.56 9.40 -23.35
CA ASP A 499 -10.05 9.42 -21.96
C ASP A 499 -10.19 10.87 -21.46
N ASN A 500 -9.22 11.71 -21.75
CA ASN A 500 -9.26 13.13 -21.38
C ASN A 500 -10.39 13.88 -22.09
N LEU A 501 -10.71 13.56 -23.34
CA LEU A 501 -11.86 14.12 -24.05
C LEU A 501 -13.19 13.59 -23.50
N GLY A 502 -13.26 12.31 -23.13
CA GLY A 502 -14.43 11.72 -22.51
C GLY A 502 -14.77 12.38 -21.17
N ASP A 503 -13.79 12.56 -20.31
CA ASP A 503 -13.96 13.24 -19.01
C ASP A 503 -14.30 14.74 -19.20
N ALA A 504 -13.68 15.42 -20.16
CA ALA A 504 -13.99 16.81 -20.49
C ALA A 504 -15.41 16.99 -21.02
N ALA A 505 -15.89 16.09 -21.87
CA ALA A 505 -17.26 16.10 -22.38
C ALA A 505 -18.28 15.85 -21.25
N LEU A 506 -18.02 14.88 -20.40
CA LEU A 506 -18.86 14.61 -19.22
C LEU A 506 -18.92 15.84 -18.31
N GLY A 507 -17.78 16.44 -18.00
CA GLY A 507 -17.68 17.66 -17.18
C GLY A 507 -18.47 18.84 -17.79
N ALA A 508 -18.42 19.03 -19.11
CA ALA A 508 -19.17 20.07 -19.81
C ALA A 508 -20.69 19.85 -19.70
N ILE A 509 -21.15 18.62 -19.88
CA ILE A 509 -22.58 18.26 -19.75
C ILE A 509 -23.05 18.52 -18.32
N VAL A 510 -22.33 17.98 -17.33
CA VAL A 510 -22.68 18.11 -15.90
C VAL A 510 -22.70 19.59 -15.48
N SER A 511 -21.71 20.39 -15.89
CA SER A 511 -21.65 21.83 -15.58
C SER A 511 -22.81 22.59 -16.19
N THR A 512 -23.23 22.24 -17.42
CA THR A 512 -24.36 22.89 -18.07
C THR A 512 -25.68 22.57 -17.37
N VAL A 513 -25.92 21.28 -17.07
CA VAL A 513 -27.13 20.83 -16.36
C VAL A 513 -27.20 21.41 -14.95
N HIS A 514 -26.07 21.37 -14.21
CA HIS A 514 -26.00 21.95 -12.87
C HIS A 514 -26.30 23.46 -12.86
N GLY A 515 -25.75 24.19 -13.83
CA GLY A 515 -26.02 25.63 -13.98
C GLY A 515 -27.51 25.95 -14.27
N GLU A 516 -28.18 25.15 -15.09
CA GLU A 516 -29.61 25.29 -15.37
C GLU A 516 -30.46 24.95 -14.12
N VAL A 517 -30.15 23.89 -13.41
CA VAL A 517 -30.81 23.48 -12.16
C VAL A 517 -30.65 24.56 -11.10
N ALA A 518 -29.43 25.06 -10.89
CA ALA A 518 -29.15 26.12 -9.93
C ALA A 518 -29.94 27.40 -10.22
N SER A 519 -30.07 27.79 -11.50
CA SER A 519 -30.89 28.93 -11.91
C SER A 519 -32.37 28.74 -11.59
N LYS A 520 -32.92 27.54 -11.80
CA LYS A 520 -34.33 27.22 -11.47
C LYS A 520 -34.58 27.19 -9.97
N ILE A 521 -33.65 26.67 -9.18
CA ILE A 521 -33.71 26.67 -7.71
C ILE A 521 -33.81 28.12 -7.21
N LYS A 522 -32.93 28.98 -7.69
CA LYS A 522 -32.91 30.39 -7.31
C LYS A 522 -34.22 31.10 -7.64
N PHE A 523 -34.77 30.82 -8.82
CA PHE A 523 -36.03 31.46 -9.26
C PHE A 523 -37.24 30.96 -8.46
N ASN A 524 -37.33 29.65 -8.17
CA ASN A 524 -38.53 29.04 -7.59
C ASN A 524 -38.53 29.01 -6.04
N LEU A 525 -37.37 29.09 -5.39
CA LEU A 525 -37.22 28.92 -3.95
C LEU A 525 -36.55 30.13 -3.26
N SER A 526 -36.56 31.31 -3.90
CA SER A 526 -35.89 32.51 -3.38
C SER A 526 -36.43 33.01 -2.03
N GLU A 527 -37.69 32.71 -1.72
CA GLU A 527 -38.36 33.15 -0.50
C GLU A 527 -38.17 32.23 0.70
N ASP A 528 -37.82 30.95 0.47
CA ASP A 528 -37.55 29.98 1.54
C ASP A 528 -36.04 29.72 1.65
N TYR A 529 -35.40 30.41 2.60
CA TYR A 529 -33.95 30.34 2.81
C TYR A 529 -33.43 28.91 3.01
N ILE A 530 -34.12 28.11 3.85
CA ILE A 530 -33.66 26.75 4.18
C ILE A 530 -33.89 25.81 3.01
N ALA A 531 -35.06 25.82 2.41
CA ALA A 531 -35.38 24.99 1.24
C ALA A 531 -34.46 25.32 0.06
N HIS A 532 -34.16 26.59 -0.17
CA HIS A 532 -33.23 27.05 -1.19
C HIS A 532 -31.81 26.44 -0.98
N LYS A 533 -31.24 26.51 0.22
CA LYS A 533 -29.91 25.95 0.52
C LYS A 533 -29.90 24.42 0.41
N ILE A 534 -30.94 23.75 0.88
CA ILE A 534 -31.07 22.29 0.73
C ILE A 534 -31.14 21.88 -0.74
N ALA A 535 -31.89 22.63 -1.56
CA ALA A 535 -32.01 22.33 -2.99
C ALA A 535 -30.67 22.51 -3.72
N HIS A 536 -29.88 23.54 -3.39
CA HIS A 536 -28.52 23.69 -3.92
C HIS A 536 -27.59 22.57 -3.46
N ALA A 537 -27.68 22.15 -2.20
CA ALA A 537 -26.91 21.02 -1.69
C ALA A 537 -27.23 19.71 -2.43
N VAL A 538 -28.52 19.44 -2.69
CA VAL A 538 -28.95 18.26 -3.47
C VAL A 538 -28.47 18.33 -4.91
N ALA A 539 -28.56 19.48 -5.57
CA ALA A 539 -28.08 19.69 -6.92
C ALA A 539 -26.55 19.52 -7.02
N GLY A 540 -25.81 20.06 -6.04
CA GLY A 540 -24.36 19.89 -5.94
C GLY A 540 -23.94 18.45 -5.68
N CYS A 541 -24.69 17.72 -4.85
CA CYS A 541 -24.51 16.28 -4.65
C CYS A 541 -24.65 15.51 -5.98
N ALA A 542 -25.75 15.75 -6.71
CA ALA A 542 -26.00 15.07 -7.98
C ALA A 542 -24.90 15.39 -9.02
N ALA A 543 -24.48 16.64 -9.12
CA ALA A 543 -23.39 17.05 -10.00
C ALA A 543 -22.06 16.41 -9.64
N ALA A 544 -21.73 16.32 -8.35
CA ALA A 544 -20.50 15.66 -7.89
C ALA A 544 -20.48 14.16 -8.23
N VAL A 545 -21.60 13.45 -7.98
CA VAL A 545 -21.71 12.02 -8.32
C VAL A 545 -21.62 11.80 -9.82
N ALA A 546 -22.27 12.63 -10.63
CA ALA A 546 -22.18 12.55 -12.08
C ALA A 546 -20.76 12.76 -12.62
N ASN A 547 -19.93 13.56 -11.91
CA ASN A 547 -18.49 13.74 -12.18
C ASN A 547 -17.59 12.75 -11.44
N LYS A 548 -18.10 11.59 -11.02
CA LYS A 548 -17.35 10.57 -10.26
C LYS A 548 -16.78 11.06 -8.92
N GLY A 549 -17.32 12.16 -8.39
CA GLY A 549 -16.96 12.74 -7.09
C GLY A 549 -17.85 12.25 -5.95
N LYS A 550 -17.66 12.80 -4.76
CA LYS A 550 -18.44 12.44 -3.57
C LYS A 550 -19.63 13.39 -3.39
N CYS A 551 -20.83 12.83 -3.27
CA CYS A 551 -22.07 13.56 -3.03
C CYS A 551 -21.96 14.58 -1.88
N ARG A 552 -21.37 14.20 -0.75
CA ARG A 552 -21.24 15.07 0.41
C ARG A 552 -20.41 16.33 0.10
N ASP A 553 -19.32 16.17 -0.63
CA ASP A 553 -18.40 17.27 -0.92
C ASP A 553 -19.06 18.25 -1.92
N GLY A 554 -19.79 17.74 -2.91
CA GLY A 554 -20.59 18.55 -3.82
C GLY A 554 -21.79 19.23 -3.17
N ALA A 555 -22.45 18.57 -2.21
CA ALA A 555 -23.55 19.15 -1.46
C ALA A 555 -23.09 20.32 -0.57
N ILE A 556 -22.00 20.14 0.17
CA ILE A 556 -21.40 21.17 1.02
C ILE A 556 -20.92 22.34 0.15
N GLY A 557 -20.22 22.04 -0.93
CA GLY A 557 -19.70 23.05 -1.85
C GLY A 557 -20.80 23.94 -2.42
N ALA A 558 -21.87 23.35 -2.93
CA ALA A 558 -22.99 24.11 -3.52
C ALA A 558 -23.73 24.98 -2.50
N ALA A 559 -24.01 24.45 -1.31
CA ALA A 559 -24.69 25.21 -0.25
C ALA A 559 -23.82 26.37 0.27
N VAL A 560 -22.54 26.14 0.48
CA VAL A 560 -21.59 27.16 0.95
C VAL A 560 -21.35 28.21 -0.13
N GLY A 561 -21.22 27.81 -1.39
CA GLY A 561 -21.04 28.73 -2.50
C GLY A 561 -22.21 29.70 -2.66
N GLU A 562 -23.42 29.22 -2.45
CA GLU A 562 -24.62 30.05 -2.49
C GLU A 562 -24.66 31.04 -1.32
N MET A 563 -24.35 30.60 -0.09
CA MET A 563 -24.29 31.49 1.09
C MET A 563 -23.26 32.60 0.92
N VAL A 564 -22.10 32.27 0.35
CA VAL A 564 -21.04 33.25 0.09
C VAL A 564 -21.46 34.22 -1.02
N GLY A 565 -22.10 33.70 -2.07
CA GLY A 565 -22.65 34.54 -3.13
C GLY A 565 -23.63 35.60 -2.59
N GLU A 566 -24.54 35.19 -1.72
CA GLU A 566 -25.47 36.12 -1.05
C GLU A 566 -24.77 37.16 -0.17
N THR A 567 -23.78 36.72 0.64
CA THR A 567 -23.02 37.62 1.50
C THR A 567 -22.23 38.66 0.68
N LEU A 568 -21.66 38.25 -0.46
CA LEU A 568 -20.93 39.17 -1.33
C LEU A 568 -21.86 40.14 -2.11
N LEU A 569 -23.09 39.75 -2.32
CA LEU A 569 -24.11 40.60 -2.95
C LEU A 569 -24.56 41.71 -2.00
N ASP A 570 -24.51 41.47 -0.67
CA ASP A 570 -24.89 42.43 0.36
C ASP A 570 -26.26 43.11 0.07
N GLY A 571 -27.25 42.26 -0.30
CA GLY A 571 -28.60 42.70 -0.66
C GLY A 571 -28.73 43.38 -2.02
N ARG A 572 -27.67 43.50 -2.83
CA ARG A 572 -27.71 44.11 -4.14
C ARG A 572 -28.26 43.14 -5.18
N ASP A 573 -29.09 43.67 -6.09
CA ASP A 573 -29.60 42.88 -7.23
C ASP A 573 -28.46 42.50 -8.19
N VAL A 574 -28.36 41.23 -8.53
CA VAL A 574 -27.36 40.69 -9.48
C VAL A 574 -27.47 41.42 -10.85
N GLY A 575 -28.68 41.82 -11.24
CA GLY A 575 -28.94 42.56 -12.48
C GLY A 575 -28.28 43.92 -12.54
N LYS A 576 -28.03 44.54 -11.36
CA LYS A 576 -27.42 45.87 -11.23
C LYS A 576 -25.88 45.82 -11.06
N LEU A 577 -25.28 44.62 -10.94
CA LEU A 577 -23.85 44.48 -10.88
C LEU A 577 -23.19 44.68 -12.24
N SER A 578 -22.08 45.37 -12.28
CA SER A 578 -21.22 45.40 -13.44
C SER A 578 -20.76 43.97 -13.82
N PRO A 579 -20.42 43.71 -15.08
CA PRO A 579 -19.88 42.40 -15.46
C PRO A 579 -18.69 41.94 -14.61
N GLN A 580 -17.86 42.85 -14.17
CA GLN A 580 -16.68 42.59 -13.33
C GLN A 580 -17.06 42.21 -11.89
N GLU A 581 -18.02 42.93 -11.27
CA GLU A 581 -18.53 42.59 -9.95
C GLU A 581 -19.26 41.25 -9.93
N ARG A 582 -20.08 40.99 -10.97
CA ARG A 582 -20.78 39.71 -11.14
C ARG A 582 -19.83 38.55 -11.21
N GLN A 583 -18.71 38.72 -11.91
CA GLN A 583 -17.66 37.70 -11.99
C GLN A 583 -16.93 37.50 -10.67
N LYS A 584 -16.64 38.56 -9.89
CA LYS A 584 -16.08 38.43 -8.56
C LYS A 584 -16.98 37.61 -7.65
N VAL A 585 -18.29 37.90 -7.64
CA VAL A 585 -19.27 37.14 -6.85
C VAL A 585 -19.29 35.67 -7.27
N ILE A 586 -19.35 35.39 -8.57
CA ILE A 586 -19.33 34.02 -9.09
C ILE A 586 -18.02 33.30 -8.71
N ALA A 587 -16.89 33.94 -8.91
CA ALA A 587 -15.59 33.36 -8.57
C ALA A 587 -15.49 33.05 -7.07
N TYR A 588 -15.81 33.98 -6.18
CA TYR A 588 -15.78 33.76 -4.74
C TYR A 588 -16.78 32.66 -4.30
N SER A 589 -17.99 32.64 -4.86
CA SER A 589 -18.99 31.61 -4.53
C SER A 589 -18.50 30.21 -4.92
N GLN A 590 -17.91 30.08 -6.10
CA GLN A 590 -17.37 28.81 -6.60
C GLN A 590 -16.14 28.35 -5.82
N ILE A 591 -15.30 29.28 -5.36
CA ILE A 591 -14.12 29.06 -4.55
C ILE A 591 -14.46 28.35 -3.25
N ILE A 592 -15.39 28.92 -2.53
CA ILE A 592 -15.78 28.42 -1.23
C ILE A 592 -16.68 27.18 -1.37
N ALA A 593 -17.42 27.08 -2.47
CA ALA A 593 -18.19 25.89 -2.83
C ALA A 593 -17.31 24.67 -3.19
N GLY A 594 -16.15 24.89 -3.79
CA GLY A 594 -15.22 23.82 -4.20
C GLY A 594 -14.27 23.35 -3.10
N SER A 595 -14.18 24.05 -1.96
CA SER A 595 -13.34 23.70 -0.81
C SER A 595 -14.07 22.80 0.19
#